data_b7222211482f47bfef3278fda214378f
#
_entry.id   b7222211482f47bfef3278fda214378f
#
_cell.length_a   1.000
_cell.length_b   1.000
_cell.length_c   1.000
_cell.angle_alpha   90.00
_cell.angle_beta   90.00
_cell.angle_gamma   90.00
#
_symmetry.space_group_name_H-M   'P 1'
#
loop_
_entity.id
_entity.type
_entity.pdbx_description
1 polymer ?
#
loop_
_entity_poly.entity_id
_entity_poly.type
_entity_poly.pdbx_seq_one_letter_code
_entity_poly.pdbx_strand_id
1 'polypeptide(L)'
;MNIKEYIKKEGTKVYRTNVYLGVDSLTGKQVRTSVSANSRKMCEIKARQSINNFINNGSTIAREKVVFDNFESLALSWFESYKLTVKENSISVADNYLRNYILPPIGSYKLSKITPMLLQELVNKWSNNANTAEIINGKREKGKCKDYKLLLNFIKRILDYGMQLGAIEDNPAIKVFPPKLKTRTVKKIKYFDNEELKQFLSYLNTLEPNTDNRKSKTLYKLLLATGLRVGEAMALSWSDIDFNNHYLNVSKTLIQQSNVIQDSAKTKESNRSVFLDNDTLESLKEWRKYQNDGAISLHDSLVFSYHQKMRSYEIERQKLVRHFKNAGVPNIGFHGFRHTHASLLMNNDVNPKEIQRRLGHADYAITMNTYSHLAKSKEKETAEKFSDILKAL
;
A
#
# COMPACT_ATOMS: atom_id res chain seq x y z
N MET A 1 -20.82 -42.88 37.83
CA MET A 1 -21.67 -41.64 37.68
C MET A 1 -22.91 -41.79 38.56
N ASN A 2 -23.22 -40.76 39.34
CA ASN A 2 -24.45 -40.79 40.17
C ASN A 2 -25.60 -40.14 39.38
N ILE A 3 -26.42 -40.96 38.71
CA ILE A 3 -27.54 -40.54 37.88
C ILE A 3 -28.81 -40.61 38.72
N LYS A 4 -29.44 -39.42 38.94
CA LYS A 4 -30.70 -39.31 39.69
C LYS A 4 -31.89 -39.20 38.75
N GLU A 5 -33.00 -39.80 39.12
CA GLU A 5 -34.28 -39.70 38.40
C GLU A 5 -35.04 -38.47 38.92
N TYR A 6 -35.58 -37.66 38.01
CA TYR A 6 -36.44 -36.51 38.31
C TYR A 6 -37.74 -36.66 37.48
N ILE A 7 -38.83 -36.30 38.09
CA ILE A 7 -40.14 -36.22 37.44
C ILE A 7 -40.43 -34.74 37.18
N LYS A 8 -40.59 -34.35 35.94
CA LYS A 8 -41.01 -32.99 35.60
C LYS A 8 -42.46 -32.74 36.02
N LYS A 9 -42.86 -31.47 36.15
CA LYS A 9 -44.23 -31.06 36.49
C LYS A 9 -45.32 -31.69 35.57
N GLU A 10 -44.91 -32.06 34.34
CA GLU A 10 -45.74 -32.69 33.30
C GLU A 10 -45.74 -34.23 33.37
N GLY A 11 -45.25 -34.85 34.46
CA GLY A 11 -45.21 -36.29 34.67
C GLY A 11 -44.09 -37.03 33.91
N THR A 12 -43.27 -36.34 33.10
CA THR A 12 -42.21 -36.97 32.30
C THR A 12 -41.01 -37.30 33.17
N LYS A 13 -40.51 -38.55 33.13
CA LYS A 13 -39.26 -38.96 33.81
C LYS A 13 -38.04 -38.51 33.04
N VAL A 14 -37.10 -37.85 33.75
CA VAL A 14 -35.81 -37.37 33.22
C VAL A 14 -34.67 -37.79 34.15
N TYR A 15 -33.62 -38.35 33.57
CA TYR A 15 -32.40 -38.75 34.27
C TYR A 15 -31.37 -37.64 34.17
N ARG A 16 -30.79 -37.21 35.31
CA ARG A 16 -29.81 -36.12 35.37
C ARG A 16 -28.58 -36.51 36.17
N THR A 17 -27.43 -36.08 35.72
CA THR A 17 -26.15 -36.23 36.44
C THR A 17 -25.29 -34.97 36.29
N ASN A 18 -24.50 -34.68 37.32
CA ASN A 18 -23.42 -33.71 37.24
C ASN A 18 -22.14 -34.45 36.84
N VAL A 19 -21.48 -33.94 35.85
CA VAL A 19 -20.26 -34.51 35.26
C VAL A 19 -19.11 -33.59 35.54
N TYR A 20 -18.06 -34.10 36.16
CA TYR A 20 -16.78 -33.41 36.24
C TYR A 20 -16.02 -33.64 34.94
N LEU A 21 -15.65 -32.56 34.26
CA LEU A 21 -14.98 -32.63 32.96
C LEU A 21 -13.45 -32.63 33.09
N GLY A 22 -12.93 -32.01 34.15
CA GLY A 22 -11.49 -31.88 34.39
C GLY A 22 -11.13 -30.48 34.93
N VAL A 23 -9.84 -30.14 34.85
CA VAL A 23 -9.35 -28.80 35.15
C VAL A 23 -9.14 -28.07 33.83
N ASP A 24 -9.66 -26.85 33.72
CA ASP A 24 -9.49 -26.01 32.53
C ASP A 24 -8.01 -25.64 32.38
N SER A 25 -7.42 -26.00 31.24
CA SER A 25 -6.00 -25.82 30.95
C SER A 25 -5.55 -24.36 30.88
N LEU A 26 -6.48 -23.42 30.67
CA LEU A 26 -6.19 -21.98 30.55
C LEU A 26 -6.41 -21.23 31.87
N THR A 27 -7.41 -21.62 32.64
CA THR A 27 -7.80 -20.90 33.86
C THR A 27 -7.40 -21.60 35.15
N GLY A 28 -7.02 -22.89 35.08
CA GLY A 28 -6.72 -23.74 36.24
C GLY A 28 -7.94 -24.08 37.10
N LYS A 29 -9.17 -23.71 36.68
CA LYS A 29 -10.39 -23.95 37.46
C LYS A 29 -11.02 -25.30 37.13
N GLN A 30 -11.65 -25.92 38.16
CA GLN A 30 -12.43 -27.15 37.92
C GLN A 30 -13.67 -26.87 37.10
N VAL A 31 -13.88 -27.67 36.05
CA VAL A 31 -15.05 -27.57 35.15
C VAL A 31 -16.02 -28.70 35.43
N ARG A 32 -17.28 -28.35 35.63
CA ARG A 32 -18.41 -29.30 35.81
C ARG A 32 -19.55 -28.88 34.90
N THR A 33 -20.27 -29.86 34.37
CA THR A 33 -21.48 -29.64 33.59
C THR A 33 -22.62 -30.54 34.10
N SER A 34 -23.85 -30.15 33.79
CA SER A 34 -25.04 -30.97 34.12
C SER A 34 -25.64 -31.52 32.83
N VAL A 35 -25.85 -32.81 32.78
CA VAL A 35 -26.40 -33.53 31.63
C VAL A 35 -27.74 -34.18 32.00
N SER A 36 -28.73 -34.06 31.11
CA SER A 36 -30.03 -34.69 31.29
C SER A 36 -30.48 -35.43 30.02
N ALA A 37 -31.24 -36.52 30.20
CA ALA A 37 -31.81 -37.31 29.11
C ALA A 37 -33.07 -38.08 29.55
N ASN A 38 -33.86 -38.57 28.61
CA ASN A 38 -35.10 -39.28 28.86
C ASN A 38 -34.89 -40.76 29.27
N SER A 39 -33.65 -41.27 29.22
CA SER A 39 -33.29 -42.58 29.76
C SER A 39 -31.92 -42.53 30.44
N ARG A 40 -31.71 -43.44 31.40
CA ARG A 40 -30.44 -43.56 32.14
C ARG A 40 -29.26 -43.84 31.20
N LYS A 41 -29.43 -44.74 30.22
CA LYS A 41 -28.40 -45.07 29.21
C LYS A 41 -28.02 -43.87 28.35
N MET A 42 -28.99 -43.07 27.89
CA MET A 42 -28.74 -41.86 27.12
C MET A 42 -28.05 -40.77 27.97
N CYS A 43 -28.37 -40.71 29.27
CA CYS A 43 -27.69 -39.76 30.18
C CYS A 43 -26.21 -40.14 30.36
N GLU A 44 -25.87 -41.42 30.43
CA GLU A 44 -24.48 -41.90 30.47
C GLU A 44 -23.74 -41.60 29.18
N ILE A 45 -24.35 -41.83 28.01
CA ILE A 45 -23.76 -41.53 26.70
C ILE A 45 -23.45 -40.03 26.59
N LYS A 46 -24.43 -39.18 26.89
CA LYS A 46 -24.22 -37.71 26.84
C LYS A 46 -23.16 -37.25 27.82
N ALA A 47 -23.07 -37.85 29.01
CA ALA A 47 -22.06 -37.51 30.00
C ALA A 47 -20.64 -37.86 29.49
N ARG A 48 -20.45 -39.05 28.87
CA ARG A 48 -19.18 -39.42 28.24
C ARG A 48 -18.84 -38.55 27.05
N GLN A 49 -19.83 -38.19 26.22
CA GLN A 49 -19.64 -37.24 25.11
C GLN A 49 -19.14 -35.85 25.61
N SER A 50 -19.72 -35.38 26.71
CA SER A 50 -19.29 -34.10 27.31
C SER A 50 -17.84 -34.15 27.79
N ILE A 51 -17.37 -35.24 28.38
CA ILE A 51 -15.97 -35.42 28.78
C ILE A 51 -15.05 -35.47 27.54
N ASN A 52 -15.41 -36.27 26.53
CA ASN A 52 -14.64 -36.41 25.31
C ASN A 52 -14.55 -35.08 24.57
N ASN A 53 -15.63 -34.31 24.47
CA ASN A 53 -15.64 -32.99 23.86
C ASN A 53 -14.72 -32.01 24.60
N PHE A 54 -14.73 -32.05 25.93
CA PHE A 54 -13.84 -31.22 26.73
C PHE A 54 -12.35 -31.56 26.49
N ILE A 55 -12.01 -32.84 26.46
CA ILE A 55 -10.66 -33.35 26.18
C ILE A 55 -10.24 -32.95 24.75
N ASN A 56 -11.09 -33.17 23.76
CA ASN A 56 -10.83 -32.85 22.36
C ASN A 56 -10.68 -31.33 22.12
N ASN A 57 -11.31 -30.50 22.97
CA ASN A 57 -11.13 -29.06 22.95
C ASN A 57 -9.88 -28.57 23.72
N GLY A 58 -8.93 -29.46 24.01
CA GLY A 58 -7.69 -29.11 24.73
C GLY A 58 -7.90 -28.90 26.24
N SER A 59 -8.87 -29.61 26.84
CA SER A 59 -9.21 -29.55 28.27
C SER A 59 -9.54 -28.12 28.75
N THR A 60 -10.25 -27.37 27.92
CA THR A 60 -10.79 -26.05 28.28
C THR A 60 -12.29 -25.97 27.97
N ILE A 61 -13.00 -25.08 28.70
CA ILE A 61 -14.38 -24.76 28.35
C ILE A 61 -14.35 -24.21 26.93
N ALA A 62 -15.16 -24.78 26.02
CA ALA A 62 -15.27 -24.28 24.66
C ALA A 62 -15.54 -22.77 24.71
N ARG A 63 -14.55 -21.96 24.33
CA ARG A 63 -14.82 -20.57 24.05
C ARG A 63 -15.93 -20.57 23.02
N GLU A 64 -16.94 -19.75 23.20
CA GLU A 64 -17.94 -19.56 22.13
C GLU A 64 -17.16 -19.36 20.84
N LYS A 65 -17.36 -20.27 19.87
CA LYS A 65 -16.73 -20.13 18.57
C LYS A 65 -17.12 -18.73 18.09
N VAL A 66 -16.15 -17.92 17.75
CA VAL A 66 -16.44 -16.63 17.13
C VAL A 66 -17.21 -16.93 15.86
N VAL A 67 -18.50 -16.63 15.87
CA VAL A 67 -19.39 -16.93 14.75
C VAL A 67 -19.57 -15.64 13.96
N PHE A 68 -19.19 -15.69 12.69
CA PHE A 68 -19.51 -14.65 11.74
C PHE A 68 -20.69 -15.12 10.86
N ASP A 69 -21.70 -14.28 10.71
CA ASP A 69 -22.89 -14.59 9.93
C ASP A 69 -22.58 -14.86 8.46
N ASN A 70 -21.64 -14.08 7.91
CA ASN A 70 -21.25 -14.12 6.50
C ASN A 70 -19.81 -13.61 6.32
N PHE A 71 -19.35 -13.61 5.06
CA PHE A 71 -18.02 -13.12 4.71
C PHE A 71 -17.85 -11.62 4.99
N GLU A 72 -18.90 -10.81 4.83
CA GLU A 72 -18.86 -9.38 5.09
C GLU A 72 -18.55 -9.07 6.55
N SER A 73 -19.22 -9.76 7.50
CA SER A 73 -18.97 -9.58 8.93
C SER A 73 -17.53 -9.94 9.32
N LEU A 74 -16.97 -11.02 8.73
CA LEU A 74 -15.56 -11.38 8.90
C LEU A 74 -14.63 -10.31 8.28
N ALA A 75 -14.93 -9.85 7.07
CA ALA A 75 -14.12 -8.87 6.35
C ALA A 75 -14.07 -7.52 7.07
N LEU A 76 -15.20 -7.06 7.62
CA LEU A 76 -15.25 -5.83 8.42
C LEU A 76 -14.48 -5.96 9.73
N SER A 77 -14.58 -7.09 10.43
CA SER A 77 -13.79 -7.36 11.64
C SER A 77 -12.28 -7.38 11.33
N TRP A 78 -11.88 -8.04 10.23
CA TRP A 78 -10.50 -8.00 9.74
C TRP A 78 -10.05 -6.57 9.42
N PHE A 79 -10.90 -5.79 8.78
CA PHE A 79 -10.56 -4.43 8.36
C PHE A 79 -10.31 -3.50 9.55
N GLU A 80 -11.08 -3.61 10.64
CA GLU A 80 -10.83 -2.87 11.87
C GLU A 80 -9.44 -3.20 12.45
N SER A 81 -9.07 -4.48 12.52
CA SER A 81 -7.75 -4.92 12.96
C SER A 81 -6.64 -4.46 12.00
N TYR A 82 -6.90 -4.51 10.68
CA TYR A 82 -5.96 -4.08 9.64
C TYR A 82 -5.64 -2.59 9.72
N LYS A 83 -6.62 -1.73 10.03
CA LYS A 83 -6.42 -0.28 10.19
C LYS A 83 -5.36 0.06 11.24
N LEU A 84 -5.23 -0.75 12.27
CA LEU A 84 -4.23 -0.54 13.34
C LEU A 84 -2.79 -0.86 12.89
N THR A 85 -2.62 -1.59 11.78
CA THR A 85 -1.30 -2.09 11.34
C THR A 85 -0.72 -1.35 10.14
N VAL A 86 -1.49 -0.47 9.50
CA VAL A 86 -1.10 0.17 8.25
C VAL A 86 -1.32 1.67 8.25
N LYS A 87 -0.68 2.36 7.30
CA LYS A 87 -0.84 3.81 7.11
C LYS A 87 -2.16 4.14 6.39
N GLU A 88 -2.64 5.38 6.58
CA GLU A 88 -3.89 5.95 6.05
C GLU A 88 -4.13 5.64 4.56
N ASN A 89 -3.11 5.81 3.71
CA ASN A 89 -3.19 5.45 2.29
C ASN A 89 -3.57 3.98 2.04
N SER A 90 -3.03 3.06 2.85
CA SER A 90 -3.32 1.63 2.70
C SER A 90 -4.73 1.31 3.19
N ILE A 91 -5.21 2.04 4.19
CA ILE A 91 -6.60 1.96 4.67
C ILE A 91 -7.56 2.35 3.56
N SER A 92 -7.36 3.54 2.95
CA SER A 92 -8.21 4.04 1.86
C SER A 92 -8.23 3.09 0.64
N VAL A 93 -7.09 2.49 0.30
CA VAL A 93 -7.01 1.51 -0.80
C VAL A 93 -7.75 0.24 -0.44
N ALA A 94 -7.58 -0.29 0.77
CA ALA A 94 -8.26 -1.50 1.23
C ALA A 94 -9.78 -1.29 1.30
N ASP A 95 -10.25 -0.17 1.87
CA ASP A 95 -11.68 0.18 1.92
C ASP A 95 -12.29 0.24 0.52
N ASN A 96 -11.62 0.92 -0.42
CA ASN A 96 -12.06 0.99 -1.80
C ASN A 96 -12.18 -0.40 -2.46
N TYR A 97 -11.21 -1.29 -2.24
CA TYR A 97 -11.25 -2.64 -2.79
C TYR A 97 -12.31 -3.51 -2.14
N LEU A 98 -12.48 -3.42 -0.82
CA LEU A 98 -13.53 -4.13 -0.10
C LEU A 98 -14.91 -3.74 -0.62
N ARG A 99 -15.25 -2.43 -0.56
CA ARG A 99 -16.60 -1.94 -0.90
C ARG A 99 -16.97 -2.09 -2.36
N ASN A 100 -16.02 -1.86 -3.27
CA ASN A 100 -16.34 -1.79 -4.70
C ASN A 100 -16.12 -3.10 -5.46
N TYR A 101 -15.30 -4.03 -4.93
CA TYR A 101 -14.91 -5.23 -5.70
C TYR A 101 -15.07 -6.55 -4.95
N ILE A 102 -14.82 -6.58 -3.63
CA ILE A 102 -14.79 -7.83 -2.87
C ILE A 102 -16.15 -8.14 -2.24
N LEU A 103 -16.72 -7.22 -1.48
CA LEU A 103 -17.99 -7.44 -0.77
C LEU A 103 -19.20 -7.61 -1.70
N PRO A 104 -19.36 -6.85 -2.81
CA PRO A 104 -20.54 -7.00 -3.64
C PRO A 104 -20.78 -8.43 -4.16
N PRO A 105 -19.78 -9.19 -4.64
CA PRO A 105 -20.02 -10.54 -5.15
C PRO A 105 -20.09 -11.63 -4.09
N ILE A 106 -19.46 -11.51 -2.91
CA ILE A 106 -19.33 -12.61 -1.94
C ILE A 106 -19.65 -12.22 -0.49
N GLY A 107 -19.89 -10.94 -0.19
CA GLY A 107 -20.10 -10.47 1.19
C GLY A 107 -21.22 -11.21 1.93
N SER A 108 -22.35 -11.45 1.28
CA SER A 108 -23.52 -12.12 1.85
C SER A 108 -23.37 -13.63 2.02
N TYR A 109 -22.30 -14.24 1.48
CA TYR A 109 -22.11 -15.69 1.56
C TYR A 109 -21.72 -16.14 2.97
N LYS A 110 -22.36 -17.20 3.47
CA LYS A 110 -21.88 -17.87 4.70
C LYS A 110 -20.45 -18.39 4.49
N LEU A 111 -19.60 -18.33 5.51
CA LEU A 111 -18.19 -18.73 5.41
C LEU A 111 -18.03 -20.18 4.90
N SER A 112 -18.89 -21.09 5.32
CA SER A 112 -18.91 -22.49 4.84
C SER A 112 -19.24 -22.65 3.35
N LYS A 113 -19.74 -21.62 2.68
CA LYS A 113 -20.06 -21.61 1.25
C LYS A 113 -18.98 -20.93 0.40
N ILE A 114 -17.97 -20.36 1.02
CA ILE A 114 -16.80 -19.82 0.32
C ILE A 114 -15.87 -20.99 -0.05
N THR A 115 -16.01 -21.46 -1.27
CA THR A 115 -15.24 -22.61 -1.78
C THR A 115 -14.13 -22.16 -2.72
N PRO A 116 -13.08 -22.98 -2.95
CA PRO A 116 -12.04 -22.67 -3.95
C PRO A 116 -12.62 -22.46 -5.36
N MET A 117 -13.67 -23.24 -5.73
CA MET A 117 -14.34 -23.10 -7.03
C MET A 117 -15.00 -21.74 -7.18
N LEU A 118 -15.81 -21.30 -6.19
CA LEU A 118 -16.44 -19.98 -6.19
C LEU A 118 -15.41 -18.85 -6.35
N LEU A 119 -14.31 -18.92 -5.58
CA LEU A 119 -13.26 -17.91 -5.63
C LEU A 119 -12.50 -17.96 -6.96
N GLN A 120 -12.28 -19.13 -7.55
CA GLN A 120 -11.64 -19.27 -8.86
C GLN A 120 -12.49 -18.64 -9.97
N GLU A 121 -13.80 -18.88 -9.98
CA GLU A 121 -14.74 -18.26 -10.92
C GLU A 121 -14.72 -16.72 -10.80
N LEU A 122 -14.74 -16.22 -9.57
CA LEU A 122 -14.67 -14.78 -9.30
C LEU A 122 -13.36 -14.16 -9.81
N VAL A 123 -12.23 -14.80 -9.54
CA VAL A 123 -10.91 -14.34 -9.99
C VAL A 123 -10.79 -14.41 -11.52
N ASN A 124 -11.35 -15.43 -12.16
CA ASN A 124 -11.42 -15.53 -13.61
C ASN A 124 -12.25 -14.39 -14.21
N LYS A 125 -13.40 -14.06 -13.63
CA LYS A 125 -14.24 -12.92 -14.01
C LYS A 125 -13.47 -11.61 -13.88
N TRP A 126 -12.79 -11.39 -12.77
CA TRP A 126 -11.96 -10.19 -12.57
C TRP A 126 -10.79 -10.12 -13.57
N SER A 127 -10.15 -11.25 -13.87
CA SER A 127 -9.09 -11.30 -14.88
C SER A 127 -9.60 -10.95 -16.27
N ASN A 128 -10.76 -11.46 -16.66
CA ASN A 128 -11.41 -11.10 -17.93
C ASN A 128 -11.76 -9.61 -17.97
N ASN A 129 -12.35 -9.07 -16.90
CA ASN A 129 -12.64 -7.65 -16.77
C ASN A 129 -11.36 -6.79 -16.85
N ALA A 130 -10.24 -7.27 -16.29
CA ALA A 130 -8.96 -6.57 -16.39
C ALA A 130 -8.39 -6.53 -17.80
N ASN A 131 -8.66 -7.57 -18.62
CA ASN A 131 -8.22 -7.66 -20.01
C ASN A 131 -9.11 -6.86 -20.98
N THR A 132 -10.41 -6.77 -20.72
CA THR A 132 -11.42 -6.19 -21.63
C THR A 132 -11.86 -4.77 -21.26
N ALA A 133 -11.35 -4.21 -20.14
CA ALA A 133 -11.76 -2.89 -19.70
C ALA A 133 -11.29 -1.79 -20.65
N GLU A 134 -12.20 -0.97 -21.10
CA GLU A 134 -11.92 0.22 -21.88
C GLU A 134 -11.37 1.37 -21.02
N ILE A 135 -10.61 2.25 -21.66
CA ILE A 135 -10.12 3.48 -21.03
C ILE A 135 -10.84 4.65 -21.71
N ILE A 136 -11.86 5.18 -21.04
CA ILE A 136 -12.65 6.30 -21.50
C ILE A 136 -12.18 7.57 -20.78
N ASN A 137 -11.76 8.59 -21.52
CA ASN A 137 -11.24 9.86 -20.96
C ASN A 137 -10.12 9.66 -19.92
N GLY A 138 -9.22 8.69 -20.16
CA GLY A 138 -8.11 8.38 -19.26
C GLY A 138 -8.49 7.64 -17.97
N LYS A 139 -9.77 7.31 -17.80
CA LYS A 139 -10.27 6.51 -16.66
C LYS A 139 -10.69 5.12 -17.14
N ARG A 140 -10.34 4.11 -16.34
CA ARG A 140 -10.78 2.74 -16.59
C ARG A 140 -12.27 2.62 -16.32
N GLU A 141 -12.96 1.82 -17.11
CA GLU A 141 -14.38 1.49 -16.93
C GLU A 141 -14.70 1.10 -15.49
N LYS A 142 -15.81 1.66 -14.95
CA LYS A 142 -16.23 1.44 -13.56
C LYS A 142 -16.49 -0.05 -13.31
N GLY A 143 -16.03 -0.56 -12.17
CA GLY A 143 -16.20 -1.96 -11.76
C GLY A 143 -15.18 -2.94 -12.37
N LYS A 144 -14.32 -2.51 -13.30
CA LYS A 144 -13.30 -3.36 -13.92
C LYS A 144 -11.91 -3.08 -13.35
N CYS A 145 -11.56 -3.72 -12.22
CA CYS A 145 -10.27 -3.57 -11.55
C CYS A 145 -9.14 -4.21 -12.36
N LYS A 146 -8.00 -3.51 -12.46
CA LYS A 146 -6.79 -4.06 -13.07
C LYS A 146 -6.04 -5.01 -12.13
N ASP A 147 -6.08 -4.70 -10.84
CA ASP A 147 -5.23 -5.35 -9.83
C ASP A 147 -5.95 -6.52 -9.15
N TYR A 148 -6.62 -7.38 -9.94
CA TYR A 148 -7.40 -8.52 -9.46
C TYR A 148 -6.59 -9.49 -8.58
N LYS A 149 -5.26 -9.58 -8.76
CA LYS A 149 -4.39 -10.37 -7.87
C LYS A 149 -4.33 -9.78 -6.46
N LEU A 150 -4.39 -8.45 -6.36
CA LEU A 150 -4.41 -7.78 -5.07
C LEU A 150 -5.75 -8.00 -4.37
N LEU A 151 -6.87 -8.04 -5.13
CA LEU A 151 -8.18 -8.42 -4.57
C LEU A 151 -8.15 -9.83 -3.98
N LEU A 152 -7.58 -10.81 -4.71
CA LEU A 152 -7.40 -12.17 -4.18
C LEU A 152 -6.52 -12.19 -2.93
N ASN A 153 -5.45 -11.39 -2.87
CA ASN A 153 -4.60 -11.30 -1.69
C ASN A 153 -5.35 -10.73 -0.47
N PHE A 154 -6.26 -9.78 -0.66
CA PHE A 154 -7.12 -9.31 0.42
C PHE A 154 -8.05 -10.43 0.91
N ILE A 155 -8.69 -11.18 0.00
CA ILE A 155 -9.53 -12.32 0.38
C ILE A 155 -8.72 -13.36 1.17
N LYS A 156 -7.49 -13.69 0.72
CA LYS A 156 -6.60 -14.62 1.45
C LYS A 156 -6.37 -14.14 2.88
N ARG A 157 -6.02 -12.88 3.06
CA ARG A 157 -5.74 -12.28 4.39
C ARG A 157 -6.98 -12.24 5.29
N ILE A 158 -8.17 -11.97 4.73
CA ILE A 158 -9.43 -11.99 5.47
C ILE A 158 -9.75 -13.42 5.97
N LEU A 159 -9.57 -14.42 5.10
CA LEU A 159 -9.82 -15.81 5.47
C LEU A 159 -8.75 -16.35 6.41
N ASP A 160 -7.47 -15.96 6.27
CA ASP A 160 -6.41 -16.27 7.25
C ASP A 160 -6.77 -15.73 8.64
N TYR A 161 -7.29 -14.51 8.71
CA TYR A 161 -7.80 -13.94 9.96
C TYR A 161 -8.95 -14.75 10.54
N GLY A 162 -9.88 -15.23 9.69
CA GLY A 162 -10.95 -16.14 10.11
C GLY A 162 -10.42 -17.46 10.69
N MET A 163 -9.33 -18.01 10.11
CA MET A 163 -8.63 -19.19 10.66
C MET A 163 -8.01 -18.90 12.03
N GLN A 164 -7.32 -17.76 12.17
CA GLN A 164 -6.70 -17.36 13.43
C GLN A 164 -7.72 -17.22 14.57
N LEU A 165 -8.95 -16.79 14.25
CA LEU A 165 -10.04 -16.69 15.20
C LEU A 165 -10.80 -18.01 15.41
N GLY A 166 -10.47 -19.08 14.68
CA GLY A 166 -11.16 -20.35 14.74
C GLY A 166 -12.57 -20.34 14.11
N ALA A 167 -12.90 -19.33 13.30
CA ALA A 167 -14.17 -19.22 12.60
C ALA A 167 -14.28 -20.18 11.40
N ILE A 168 -13.15 -20.51 10.78
CA ILE A 168 -13.01 -21.49 9.69
C ILE A 168 -11.80 -22.38 9.94
N GLU A 169 -11.82 -23.60 9.40
CA GLU A 169 -10.75 -24.60 9.61
C GLU A 169 -9.60 -24.45 8.59
N ASP A 170 -9.92 -24.08 7.33
CA ASP A 170 -8.93 -23.87 6.28
C ASP A 170 -9.24 -22.61 5.47
N ASN A 171 -8.23 -22.13 4.72
CA ASN A 171 -8.38 -20.98 3.83
C ASN A 171 -8.53 -21.46 2.38
N PRO A 172 -9.77 -21.48 1.82
CA PRO A 172 -10.01 -21.93 0.45
C PRO A 172 -9.32 -21.06 -0.63
N ALA A 173 -8.99 -19.81 -0.32
CA ALA A 173 -8.36 -18.90 -1.28
C ALA A 173 -6.90 -19.28 -1.58
N ILE A 174 -6.24 -20.06 -0.73
CA ILE A 174 -4.85 -20.53 -0.99
C ILE A 174 -4.80 -21.40 -2.24
N LYS A 175 -5.85 -22.19 -2.48
CA LYS A 175 -5.97 -23.12 -3.62
C LYS A 175 -6.32 -22.43 -4.95
N VAL A 176 -6.53 -21.11 -4.94
CA VAL A 176 -6.94 -20.31 -6.11
C VAL A 176 -5.74 -19.83 -6.91
N PHE A 177 -5.74 -20.05 -8.21
CA PHE A 177 -4.69 -19.65 -9.14
C PHE A 177 -5.12 -18.43 -9.95
N PRO A 178 -4.49 -17.26 -9.76
CA PRO A 178 -4.81 -16.08 -10.55
C PRO A 178 -4.26 -16.23 -11.98
N PRO A 179 -5.10 -16.16 -13.04
CA PRO A 179 -4.66 -16.23 -14.42
C PRO A 179 -3.61 -15.15 -14.73
N LYS A 180 -2.75 -15.38 -15.73
CA LYS A 180 -1.84 -14.35 -16.25
C LYS A 180 -2.62 -13.43 -17.20
N LEU A 181 -2.42 -12.12 -17.11
CA LEU A 181 -2.96 -11.19 -18.11
C LEU A 181 -2.38 -11.51 -19.49
N LYS A 182 -3.25 -11.66 -20.50
CA LYS A 182 -2.83 -11.93 -21.88
C LYS A 182 -2.04 -10.77 -22.47
N THR A 183 -2.43 -9.54 -22.14
CA THR A 183 -1.76 -8.31 -22.56
C THR A 183 -0.96 -7.73 -21.39
N ARG A 184 0.26 -8.21 -21.21
CA ARG A 184 1.22 -7.54 -20.34
C ARG A 184 1.80 -6.36 -21.14
N THR A 185 1.10 -5.23 -21.15
CA THR A 185 1.75 -3.98 -21.54
C THR A 185 2.87 -3.73 -20.55
N VAL A 186 4.11 -3.99 -20.97
CA VAL A 186 5.28 -3.54 -20.21
C VAL A 186 5.10 -2.04 -20.05
N LYS A 187 4.87 -1.58 -18.83
CA LYS A 187 4.80 -0.14 -18.56
C LYS A 187 6.16 0.42 -18.90
N LYS A 188 6.28 1.06 -20.07
CA LYS A 188 7.47 1.86 -20.35
C LYS A 188 7.59 2.91 -19.25
N ILE A 189 8.74 2.95 -18.62
CA ILE A 189 9.07 4.00 -17.64
C ILE A 189 9.03 5.30 -18.41
N LYS A 190 8.23 6.25 -17.92
CA LYS A 190 8.10 7.56 -18.54
C LYS A 190 9.14 8.50 -17.93
N TYR A 191 10.05 8.96 -18.71
CA TYR A 191 11.05 9.98 -18.38
C TYR A 191 11.36 10.79 -19.62
N PHE A 192 11.95 11.96 -19.49
CA PHE A 192 12.40 12.76 -20.62
C PHE A 192 13.75 12.28 -21.13
N ASP A 193 13.86 12.20 -22.44
CA ASP A 193 15.18 12.21 -23.09
C ASP A 193 15.81 13.61 -23.05
N ASN A 194 17.01 13.74 -23.61
CA ASN A 194 17.75 15.00 -23.56
C ASN A 194 17.05 16.13 -24.31
N GLU A 195 16.43 15.84 -25.44
CA GLU A 195 15.75 16.86 -26.28
C GLU A 195 14.43 17.28 -25.65
N GLU A 196 13.63 16.33 -25.16
CA GLU A 196 12.40 16.61 -24.42
C GLU A 196 12.66 17.42 -23.16
N LEU A 197 13.76 17.12 -22.45
CA LEU A 197 14.16 17.88 -21.26
C LEU A 197 14.56 19.30 -21.62
N LYS A 198 15.41 19.51 -22.63
CA LYS A 198 15.77 20.84 -23.12
C LYS A 198 14.54 21.65 -23.52
N GLN A 199 13.62 21.05 -24.27
CA GLN A 199 12.39 21.68 -24.70
C GLN A 199 11.52 22.09 -23.51
N PHE A 200 11.37 21.21 -22.50
CA PHE A 200 10.62 21.53 -21.30
C PHE A 200 11.27 22.66 -20.48
N LEU A 201 12.59 22.63 -20.29
CA LEU A 201 13.31 23.67 -19.55
C LEU A 201 13.23 25.03 -20.28
N SER A 202 13.35 25.04 -21.61
CA SER A 202 13.17 26.23 -22.43
C SER A 202 11.76 26.82 -22.25
N TYR A 203 10.73 25.99 -22.34
CA TYR A 203 9.36 26.42 -22.08
C TYR A 203 9.19 27.02 -20.67
N LEU A 204 9.77 26.43 -19.63
CA LEU A 204 9.68 26.99 -18.27
C LEU A 204 10.29 28.41 -18.17
N ASN A 205 11.24 28.76 -19.04
CA ASN A 205 11.83 30.08 -19.08
C ASN A 205 10.95 31.12 -19.79
N THR A 206 9.99 30.68 -20.62
CA THR A 206 9.03 31.58 -21.29
C THR A 206 7.79 31.89 -20.43
N LEU A 207 7.65 31.26 -19.26
CA LEU A 207 6.49 31.47 -18.41
C LEU A 207 6.53 32.88 -17.79
N GLU A 208 5.38 33.58 -17.86
CA GLU A 208 5.17 34.83 -17.15
C GLU A 208 5.49 34.72 -15.65
N PRO A 209 6.21 35.68 -15.05
CA PRO A 209 6.72 35.53 -13.69
C PRO A 209 5.69 35.80 -12.59
N ASN A 210 4.50 35.21 -12.68
CA ASN A 210 3.51 35.25 -11.61
C ASN A 210 3.78 34.20 -10.53
N THR A 211 3.11 34.31 -9.38
CA THR A 211 3.30 33.44 -8.20
C THR A 211 3.19 31.97 -8.53
N ASP A 212 2.18 31.58 -9.31
CA ASP A 212 1.92 30.19 -9.66
C ASP A 212 3.01 29.60 -10.57
N ASN A 213 3.46 30.38 -11.56
CA ASN A 213 4.52 29.97 -12.47
C ASN A 213 5.89 29.91 -11.80
N ARG A 214 6.21 30.92 -10.94
CA ARG A 214 7.44 30.90 -10.12
C ARG A 214 7.50 29.66 -9.24
N LYS A 215 6.42 29.38 -8.50
CA LYS A 215 6.31 28.19 -7.67
C LYS A 215 6.48 26.90 -8.49
N SER A 216 5.76 26.76 -9.60
CA SER A 216 5.82 25.58 -10.45
C SER A 216 7.21 25.38 -11.05
N LYS A 217 7.83 26.43 -11.54
CA LYS A 217 9.21 26.39 -12.09
C LYS A 217 10.21 25.93 -11.03
N THR A 218 10.16 26.49 -9.82
CA THR A 218 11.04 26.09 -8.72
C THR A 218 10.82 24.65 -8.29
N LEU A 219 9.55 24.23 -8.17
CA LEU A 219 9.21 22.83 -7.84
C LEU A 219 9.75 21.83 -8.87
N TYR A 220 9.55 22.11 -10.17
CA TYR A 220 10.00 21.19 -11.23
C TYR A 220 11.54 21.14 -11.32
N LYS A 221 12.21 22.28 -11.18
CA LYS A 221 13.69 22.32 -11.10
C LYS A 221 14.19 21.51 -9.92
N LEU A 222 13.62 21.70 -8.72
CA LEU A 222 14.00 20.95 -7.53
C LEU A 222 13.81 19.43 -7.72
N LEU A 223 12.67 19.01 -8.28
CA LEU A 223 12.40 17.59 -8.54
C LEU A 223 13.40 16.97 -9.54
N LEU A 224 13.76 17.74 -10.59
CA LEU A 224 14.79 17.32 -11.56
C LEU A 224 16.17 17.24 -10.94
N ALA A 225 16.57 18.24 -10.13
CA ALA A 225 17.90 18.32 -9.54
C ALA A 225 18.13 17.30 -8.42
N THR A 226 17.08 16.89 -7.71
CA THR A 226 17.20 16.06 -6.50
C THR A 226 16.65 14.65 -6.65
N GLY A 227 15.75 14.41 -7.59
CA GLY A 227 15.02 13.16 -7.73
C GLY A 227 14.04 12.88 -6.57
N LEU A 228 13.65 13.88 -5.79
CA LEU A 228 12.66 13.74 -4.72
C LEU A 228 11.32 13.19 -5.23
N ARG A 229 10.61 12.45 -4.36
CA ARG A 229 9.19 12.18 -4.60
C ARG A 229 8.41 13.48 -4.45
N VAL A 230 7.40 13.70 -5.28
CA VAL A 230 6.59 14.94 -5.20
C VAL A 230 5.99 15.16 -3.81
N GLY A 231 5.56 14.10 -3.12
CA GLY A 231 5.07 14.19 -1.74
C GLY A 231 6.15 14.67 -0.75
N GLU A 232 7.40 14.26 -0.94
CA GLU A 232 8.55 14.76 -0.16
C GLU A 232 8.78 16.24 -0.43
N ALA A 233 8.83 16.65 -1.71
CA ALA A 233 9.03 18.04 -2.10
C ALA A 233 7.90 18.95 -1.60
N MET A 234 6.64 18.53 -1.71
CA MET A 234 5.50 19.33 -1.24
C MET A 234 5.39 19.41 0.29
N ALA A 235 6.06 18.54 1.02
CA ALA A 235 6.11 18.56 2.48
C ALA A 235 7.29 19.35 3.06
N LEU A 236 8.18 19.87 2.20
CA LEU A 236 9.36 20.63 2.64
C LEU A 236 8.97 21.93 3.32
N SER A 237 9.62 22.19 4.46
CA SER A 237 9.65 23.47 5.14
C SER A 237 10.99 24.19 4.86
N TRP A 238 11.04 25.49 5.01
CA TRP A 238 12.29 26.24 4.84
C TRP A 238 13.38 25.83 5.83
N SER A 239 13.00 25.33 7.02
CA SER A 239 13.91 24.76 8.02
C SER A 239 14.57 23.45 7.57
N ASP A 240 14.02 22.76 6.56
CA ASP A 240 14.61 21.53 6.02
C ASP A 240 15.77 21.83 5.04
N ILE A 241 16.02 23.12 4.69
CA ILE A 241 17.04 23.53 3.72
C ILE A 241 18.16 24.29 4.44
N ASP A 242 19.36 23.70 4.42
CA ASP A 242 20.59 24.34 4.86
C ASP A 242 21.27 25.02 3.68
N PHE A 243 21.07 26.34 3.57
CA PHE A 243 21.64 27.15 2.50
C PHE A 243 23.16 27.35 2.62
N ASN A 244 23.72 27.18 3.81
CA ASN A 244 25.17 27.38 4.05
C ASN A 244 25.94 26.12 3.65
N ASN A 245 25.43 24.95 4.03
CA ASN A 245 26.06 23.68 3.73
C ASN A 245 25.52 23.01 2.47
N HIS A 246 24.57 23.64 1.77
CA HIS A 246 23.95 23.14 0.53
C HIS A 246 23.22 21.82 0.66
N TYR A 247 22.59 21.54 1.81
CA TYR A 247 21.84 20.31 2.03
C TYR A 247 20.33 20.54 2.18
N LEU A 248 19.59 19.58 1.70
CA LEU A 248 18.16 19.45 1.89
C LEU A 248 17.86 18.18 2.65
N ASN A 249 17.16 18.27 3.80
CA ASN A 249 16.81 17.15 4.64
C ASN A 249 15.39 16.64 4.31
N VAL A 250 15.29 15.37 3.98
CA VAL A 250 14.03 14.72 3.65
C VAL A 250 13.60 13.85 4.84
N SER A 251 12.60 14.30 5.57
CA SER A 251 12.04 13.59 6.74
C SER A 251 10.53 13.46 6.72
N LYS A 252 9.85 14.17 5.80
CA LYS A 252 8.40 14.29 5.75
C LYS A 252 7.88 13.98 4.35
N THR A 253 6.60 13.61 4.26
CA THR A 253 5.91 13.43 2.98
C THR A 253 4.45 13.83 3.06
N LEU A 254 3.93 14.37 1.96
CA LEU A 254 2.52 14.66 1.80
C LEU A 254 1.75 13.39 1.41
N ILE A 255 0.70 13.06 2.15
CA ILE A 255 -0.29 12.05 1.76
C ILE A 255 -1.23 12.68 0.73
N GLN A 256 -1.17 12.21 -0.50
CA GLN A 256 -1.90 12.81 -1.63
C GLN A 256 -3.43 12.76 -1.49
N GLN A 257 -3.98 11.72 -0.85
CA GLN A 257 -5.42 11.51 -0.69
C GLN A 257 -6.04 12.41 0.37
N SER A 258 -5.39 12.52 1.54
CA SER A 258 -5.88 13.30 2.68
C SER A 258 -5.31 14.71 2.73
N ASN A 259 -4.30 15.01 1.89
CA ASN A 259 -3.57 16.27 1.88
C ASN A 259 -2.93 16.61 3.24
N VAL A 260 -2.48 15.60 3.98
CA VAL A 260 -1.86 15.70 5.29
C VAL A 260 -0.36 15.40 5.18
N ILE A 261 0.48 16.20 5.85
CA ILE A 261 1.91 15.94 5.99
C ILE A 261 2.12 14.97 7.15
N GLN A 262 2.90 13.94 6.91
CA GLN A 262 3.33 12.98 7.92
C GLN A 262 4.84 12.76 7.84
N ASP A 263 5.44 12.29 8.92
CA ASP A 263 6.82 11.85 8.91
C ASP A 263 7.02 10.69 7.95
N SER A 264 8.06 10.77 7.12
CA SER A 264 8.29 9.80 6.03
C SER A 264 8.78 8.45 6.50
N ALA A 265 9.12 8.31 7.79
CA ALA A 265 9.76 7.14 8.38
C ALA A 265 8.92 5.85 8.23
N LYS A 266 8.99 5.22 7.05
CA LYS A 266 8.76 3.77 6.91
C LYS A 266 10.04 2.97 7.16
N THR A 267 11.19 3.54 6.83
CA THR A 267 12.52 2.94 6.97
C THR A 267 13.54 4.04 7.29
N LYS A 268 14.66 3.70 7.93
CA LYS A 268 15.77 4.64 8.19
C LYS A 268 16.29 5.30 6.92
N GLU A 269 16.24 4.61 5.78
CA GLU A 269 16.69 5.08 4.47
C GLU A 269 15.76 6.14 3.86
N SER A 270 14.52 6.27 4.38
CA SER A 270 13.59 7.34 3.95
C SER A 270 14.05 8.70 4.43
N ASN A 271 14.72 8.78 5.59
CA ASN A 271 15.35 10.00 6.09
C ASN A 271 16.74 10.12 5.48
N ARG A 272 16.95 11.14 4.68
CA ARG A 272 18.20 11.39 3.99
C ARG A 272 18.46 12.86 3.78
N SER A 273 19.72 13.22 3.67
CA SER A 273 20.13 14.54 3.20
C SER A 273 20.56 14.45 1.74
N VAL A 274 20.12 15.41 0.94
CA VAL A 274 20.43 15.51 -0.49
C VAL A 274 21.21 16.80 -0.73
N PHE A 275 22.40 16.69 -1.31
CA PHE A 275 23.20 17.85 -1.66
C PHE A 275 22.57 18.59 -2.85
N LEU A 276 22.48 19.93 -2.75
CA LEU A 276 21.92 20.82 -3.76
C LEU A 276 23.05 21.52 -4.54
N ASP A 277 22.89 21.58 -5.84
CA ASP A 277 23.73 22.41 -6.71
C ASP A 277 23.40 23.90 -6.55
N ASN A 278 24.33 24.77 -7.01
CA ASN A 278 24.20 26.19 -6.86
C ASN A 278 22.97 26.78 -7.57
N ASP A 279 22.65 26.30 -8.76
CA ASP A 279 21.51 26.79 -9.55
C ASP A 279 20.17 26.48 -8.89
N THR A 280 20.10 25.30 -8.27
CA THR A 280 18.92 24.90 -7.48
C THR A 280 18.78 25.75 -6.22
N LEU A 281 19.87 25.98 -5.51
CA LEU A 281 19.90 26.86 -4.32
C LEU A 281 19.48 28.28 -4.66
N GLU A 282 19.99 28.85 -5.73
CA GLU A 282 19.66 30.22 -6.17
C GLU A 282 18.16 30.32 -6.53
N SER A 283 17.63 29.33 -7.27
CA SER A 283 16.20 29.27 -7.57
C SER A 283 15.32 29.18 -6.30
N LEU A 284 15.79 28.48 -5.25
CA LEU A 284 15.10 28.41 -3.97
C LEU A 284 15.21 29.75 -3.19
N LYS A 285 16.36 30.43 -3.21
CA LYS A 285 16.53 31.75 -2.59
C LYS A 285 15.63 32.80 -3.24
N GLU A 286 15.58 32.85 -4.58
CA GLU A 286 14.69 33.74 -5.32
C GLU A 286 13.22 33.48 -4.98
N TRP A 287 12.82 32.19 -4.91
CA TRP A 287 11.46 31.83 -4.52
C TRP A 287 11.13 32.21 -3.07
N ARG A 288 12.08 32.01 -2.15
CA ARG A 288 11.94 32.42 -0.74
C ARG A 288 11.76 33.91 -0.61
N LYS A 289 12.61 34.68 -1.30
CA LYS A 289 12.53 36.17 -1.34
C LYS A 289 11.14 36.59 -1.83
N TYR A 290 10.69 36.04 -2.95
CA TYR A 290 9.37 36.35 -3.50
C TYR A 290 8.20 36.01 -2.55
N GLN A 291 8.30 34.91 -1.81
CA GLN A 291 7.29 34.57 -0.77
C GLN A 291 7.33 35.56 0.39
N ASN A 292 8.51 36.04 0.79
CA ASN A 292 8.70 36.94 1.91
C ASN A 292 8.15 38.34 1.63
N ASP A 293 8.32 38.83 0.41
CA ASP A 293 7.83 40.13 0.01
C ASP A 293 6.28 40.25 0.10
N GLY A 294 5.59 39.14 0.23
CA GLY A 294 4.13 39.04 0.38
C GLY A 294 3.61 38.47 1.70
N ALA A 295 4.46 38.15 2.70
CA ALA A 295 4.06 37.44 3.91
C ALA A 295 4.65 37.96 5.20
N ILE A 296 3.88 37.96 6.29
CA ILE A 296 4.18 38.61 7.57
C ILE A 296 5.06 37.76 8.51
N SER A 297 5.23 36.45 8.30
CA SER A 297 6.09 35.56 9.11
C SER A 297 6.38 34.23 8.42
N LEU A 298 7.63 33.75 8.48
CA LEU A 298 8.11 32.61 7.71
C LEU A 298 8.87 31.55 8.47
N HIS A 299 8.88 31.61 9.79
CA HIS A 299 9.37 30.48 10.57
C HIS A 299 8.41 29.30 10.37
N ASP A 300 8.92 28.20 9.84
CA ASP A 300 8.24 26.93 9.55
C ASP A 300 7.19 26.91 8.42
N SER A 301 7.20 27.91 7.52
CA SER A 301 6.33 27.85 6.35
C SER A 301 6.82 26.82 5.32
N LEU A 302 5.86 26.15 4.68
CA LEU A 302 6.13 25.20 3.60
C LEU A 302 6.74 25.92 2.39
N VAL A 303 7.79 25.33 1.80
CA VAL A 303 8.46 25.84 0.61
C VAL A 303 7.48 26.05 -0.55
N PHE A 304 6.58 25.08 -0.78
CA PHE A 304 5.60 25.12 -1.88
C PHE A 304 4.18 25.39 -1.40
N SER A 305 4.02 26.33 -0.47
CA SER A 305 2.70 26.82 -0.03
C SER A 305 2.20 27.98 -0.93
N TYR A 306 0.92 28.30 -0.80
CA TYR A 306 0.30 29.49 -1.36
C TYR A 306 -0.50 30.18 -0.26
N HIS A 307 -0.17 31.44 0.05
CA HIS A 307 -0.73 32.15 1.21
C HIS A 307 -0.75 31.31 2.49
N GLN A 308 0.38 30.66 2.82
CA GLN A 308 0.56 29.75 3.97
C GLN A 308 -0.35 28.52 3.98
N LYS A 309 -1.09 28.28 2.90
CA LYS A 309 -1.91 27.08 2.73
C LYS A 309 -1.27 26.10 1.77
N MET A 310 -1.26 24.85 2.15
CA MET A 310 -0.85 23.76 1.26
C MET A 310 -1.87 23.61 0.14
N ARG A 311 -1.43 23.59 -1.11
CA ARG A 311 -2.31 23.25 -2.24
C ARG A 311 -2.47 21.76 -2.37
N SER A 312 -3.66 21.36 -2.82
CA SER A 312 -3.94 19.97 -3.13
C SER A 312 -2.99 19.43 -4.20
N TYR A 313 -2.47 18.23 -3.99
CA TYR A 313 -1.68 17.48 -4.98
C TYR A 313 -2.35 17.43 -6.36
N GLU A 314 -3.67 17.26 -6.40
CA GLU A 314 -4.41 17.16 -7.66
C GLU A 314 -4.36 18.46 -8.48
N ILE A 315 -4.42 19.63 -7.83
CA ILE A 315 -4.28 20.93 -8.50
C ILE A 315 -2.90 21.05 -9.14
N GLU A 316 -1.84 20.70 -8.41
CA GLU A 316 -0.47 20.76 -8.94
C GLU A 316 -0.26 19.73 -10.07
N ARG A 317 -0.89 18.55 -9.98
CA ARG A 317 -0.86 17.54 -11.03
C ARG A 317 -1.55 18.04 -12.32
N GLN A 318 -2.70 18.71 -12.21
CA GLN A 318 -3.39 19.26 -13.36
C GLN A 318 -2.60 20.40 -14.02
N LYS A 319 -1.92 21.24 -13.23
CA LYS A 319 -1.01 22.25 -13.74
C LYS A 319 0.15 21.63 -14.51
N LEU A 320 0.80 20.62 -13.93
CA LEU A 320 1.88 19.90 -14.59
C LEU A 320 1.46 19.33 -15.95
N VAL A 321 0.28 18.71 -16.04
CA VAL A 321 -0.26 18.18 -17.30
C VAL A 321 -0.43 19.29 -18.34
N ARG A 322 -0.90 20.48 -17.94
CA ARG A 322 -1.02 21.64 -18.84
C ARG A 322 0.35 22.14 -19.30
N HIS A 323 1.33 22.22 -18.41
CA HIS A 323 2.69 22.63 -18.76
C HIS A 323 3.34 21.66 -19.75
N PHE A 324 3.20 20.34 -19.57
CA PHE A 324 3.69 19.37 -20.56
C PHE A 324 3.04 19.53 -21.93
N LYS A 325 1.71 19.73 -21.95
CA LYS A 325 0.98 20.00 -23.19
C LYS A 325 1.45 21.26 -23.89
N ASN A 326 1.62 22.34 -23.15
CA ASN A 326 2.04 23.65 -23.70
C ASN A 326 3.52 23.62 -24.14
N ALA A 327 4.35 22.85 -23.46
CA ALA A 327 5.73 22.63 -23.85
C ALA A 327 5.90 21.69 -25.05
N GLY A 328 4.85 20.99 -25.48
CA GLY A 328 4.92 20.03 -26.58
C GLY A 328 5.67 18.75 -26.22
N VAL A 329 5.78 18.40 -24.93
CA VAL A 329 6.51 17.22 -24.44
C VAL A 329 5.57 16.14 -23.90
N PRO A 330 6.00 14.86 -23.83
CA PRO A 330 5.20 13.78 -23.29
C PRO A 330 4.83 14.00 -21.81
N ASN A 331 3.64 13.56 -21.41
CA ASN A 331 3.24 13.59 -20.02
C ASN A 331 3.89 12.43 -19.24
N ILE A 332 4.96 12.74 -18.52
CA ILE A 332 5.70 11.80 -17.67
C ILE A 332 5.18 11.78 -16.22
N GLY A 333 4.30 12.71 -15.83
CA GLY A 333 3.83 12.90 -14.46
C GLY A 333 4.96 13.31 -13.51
N PHE A 334 4.64 13.60 -12.25
CA PHE A 334 5.66 13.99 -11.26
C PHE A 334 6.74 12.92 -11.03
N HIS A 335 6.38 11.65 -11.07
CA HIS A 335 7.34 10.58 -10.87
C HIS A 335 8.35 10.46 -12.02
N GLY A 336 7.97 10.94 -13.19
CA GLY A 336 8.84 11.00 -14.36
C GLY A 336 10.07 11.92 -14.15
N PHE A 337 9.97 13.00 -13.38
CA PHE A 337 11.13 13.82 -13.04
C PHE A 337 12.21 13.03 -12.29
N ARG A 338 11.80 12.20 -11.33
CA ARG A 338 12.70 11.31 -10.61
C ARG A 338 13.33 10.25 -11.52
N HIS A 339 12.58 9.74 -12.47
CA HIS A 339 13.11 8.83 -13.49
C HIS A 339 14.07 9.54 -14.42
N THR A 340 13.76 10.77 -14.85
CA THR A 340 14.67 11.60 -15.66
C THR A 340 15.97 11.86 -14.91
N HIS A 341 15.90 12.30 -13.63
CA HIS A 341 17.07 12.50 -12.77
C HIS A 341 17.98 11.27 -12.71
N ALA A 342 17.39 10.10 -12.40
CA ALA A 342 18.15 8.88 -12.29
C ALA A 342 18.72 8.39 -13.62
N SER A 343 17.97 8.57 -14.73
CA SER A 343 18.43 8.19 -16.08
C SER A 343 19.60 9.06 -16.52
N LEU A 344 19.55 10.37 -16.25
CA LEU A 344 20.65 11.29 -16.54
C LEU A 344 21.93 10.93 -15.77
N LEU A 345 21.81 10.63 -14.47
CA LEU A 345 22.97 10.22 -13.68
C LEU A 345 23.53 8.87 -14.16
N MET A 346 22.68 7.92 -14.48
CA MET A 346 23.10 6.60 -14.98
C MET A 346 23.78 6.71 -16.33
N ASN A 347 23.27 7.57 -17.23
CA ASN A 347 23.86 7.78 -18.57
C ASN A 347 25.22 8.49 -18.50
N ASN A 348 25.49 9.23 -17.40
CA ASN A 348 26.77 9.89 -17.15
C ASN A 348 27.65 9.09 -16.17
N ASP A 349 27.51 7.78 -16.12
CA ASP A 349 28.37 6.83 -15.40
C ASP A 349 28.46 7.05 -13.88
N VAL A 350 27.47 7.75 -13.27
CA VAL A 350 27.39 7.89 -11.82
C VAL A 350 27.08 6.52 -11.20
N ASN A 351 27.82 6.17 -10.14
CA ASN A 351 27.68 4.87 -9.48
C ASN A 351 26.22 4.63 -9.05
N PRO A 352 25.62 3.49 -9.46
CA PRO A 352 24.23 3.17 -9.11
C PRO A 352 23.94 3.14 -7.61
N LYS A 353 24.97 2.91 -6.75
CA LYS A 353 24.83 2.94 -5.30
C LYS A 353 24.65 4.38 -4.77
N GLU A 354 25.30 5.34 -5.42
CA GLU A 354 25.11 6.77 -5.10
C GLU A 354 23.72 7.23 -5.53
N ILE A 355 23.27 6.79 -6.72
CA ILE A 355 21.92 7.06 -7.20
C ILE A 355 20.88 6.46 -6.23
N GLN A 356 21.09 5.22 -5.76
CA GLN A 356 20.22 4.60 -4.75
C GLN A 356 20.09 5.44 -3.49
N ARG A 357 21.23 5.89 -2.92
CA ARG A 357 21.27 6.71 -1.70
C ARG A 357 20.57 8.05 -1.92
N ARG A 358 20.87 8.73 -3.01
CA ARG A 358 20.28 10.03 -3.36
C ARG A 358 18.77 9.94 -3.51
N LEU A 359 18.27 8.89 -4.15
CA LEU A 359 16.86 8.63 -4.32
C LEU A 359 16.18 8.11 -3.03
N GLY A 360 16.89 7.53 -2.08
CA GLY A 360 16.33 6.87 -0.91
C GLY A 360 15.52 5.61 -1.27
N HIS A 361 16.11 4.75 -2.11
CA HIS A 361 15.57 3.42 -2.37
C HIS A 361 16.07 2.45 -1.30
N ALA A 362 15.14 1.80 -0.58
CA ALA A 362 15.47 0.84 0.47
C ALA A 362 16.25 -0.36 -0.09
N ASP A 363 15.91 -0.79 -1.32
CA ASP A 363 16.57 -1.90 -1.99
C ASP A 363 17.28 -1.41 -3.27
N TYR A 364 18.56 -1.82 -3.42
CA TYR A 364 19.36 -1.58 -4.62
C TYR A 364 18.73 -2.17 -5.88
N ALA A 365 18.07 -3.31 -5.76
CA ALA A 365 17.37 -3.95 -6.86
C ALA A 365 16.29 -3.06 -7.48
N ILE A 366 15.67 -2.16 -6.71
CA ILE A 366 14.70 -1.20 -7.23
C ILE A 366 15.37 -0.27 -8.26
N THR A 367 16.56 0.24 -7.95
CA THR A 367 17.32 1.11 -8.87
C THR A 367 17.75 0.33 -10.10
N MET A 368 18.38 -0.84 -9.92
CA MET A 368 18.88 -1.64 -11.03
C MET A 368 17.78 -2.16 -11.94
N ASN A 369 16.70 -2.72 -11.40
CA ASN A 369 15.58 -3.24 -12.21
C ASN A 369 14.87 -2.13 -13.00
N THR A 370 14.83 -0.92 -12.44
CA THR A 370 14.20 0.23 -13.10
C THR A 370 15.04 0.73 -14.27
N TYR A 371 16.37 0.76 -14.14
CA TYR A 371 17.28 1.38 -15.11
C TYR A 371 18.21 0.40 -15.85
N SER A 372 18.01 -0.92 -15.69
CA SER A 372 18.83 -1.97 -16.34
C SER A 372 18.85 -1.88 -17.87
N HIS A 373 17.78 -1.35 -18.47
CA HIS A 373 17.73 -1.17 -19.92
C HIS A 373 18.75 -0.13 -20.43
N LEU A 374 19.12 0.87 -19.61
CA LEU A 374 20.16 1.86 -19.93
C LEU A 374 21.57 1.23 -19.87
N ALA A 375 21.80 0.31 -18.91
CA ALA A 375 23.06 -0.42 -18.83
C ALA A 375 23.31 -1.29 -20.06
N LYS A 376 22.26 -1.93 -20.63
CA LYS A 376 22.39 -2.74 -21.85
C LYS A 376 22.80 -1.92 -23.08
N SER A 377 22.38 -0.65 -23.18
CA SER A 377 22.75 0.21 -24.29
C SER A 377 24.24 0.60 -24.31
N LYS A 378 24.96 0.41 -23.19
CA LYS A 378 26.39 0.72 -23.03
C LYS A 378 27.32 -0.51 -23.17
N GLU A 379 26.79 -1.66 -23.58
CA GLU A 379 27.56 -2.91 -23.65
C GLU A 379 28.78 -2.79 -24.59
N LYS A 380 28.57 -2.14 -25.76
CA LYS A 380 29.65 -1.86 -26.71
C LYS A 380 30.71 -0.90 -26.14
N GLU A 381 30.27 0.19 -25.55
CA GLU A 381 31.17 1.18 -24.91
C GLU A 381 32.01 0.56 -23.78
N THR A 382 31.39 -0.36 -23.01
CA THR A 382 32.09 -1.09 -21.96
C THR A 382 33.19 -1.99 -22.53
N ALA A 383 32.93 -2.67 -23.67
CA ALA A 383 33.92 -3.50 -24.32
C ALA A 383 35.10 -2.65 -24.91
N GLU A 384 34.78 -1.48 -25.46
CA GLU A 384 35.79 -0.52 -25.97
C GLU A 384 36.66 0.03 -24.83
N LYS A 385 36.05 0.45 -23.71
CA LYS A 385 36.78 0.89 -22.50
C LYS A 385 37.72 -0.19 -21.96
N PHE A 386 37.28 -1.46 -21.95
CA PHE A 386 38.13 -2.57 -21.49
C PHE A 386 39.33 -2.75 -22.44
N SER A 387 39.13 -2.65 -23.77
CA SER A 387 40.22 -2.71 -24.74
C SER A 387 41.26 -1.60 -24.53
N ASP A 388 40.79 -0.39 -24.22
CA ASP A 388 41.68 0.74 -23.98
C ASP A 388 42.46 0.63 -22.67
N ILE A 389 41.86 0.05 -21.62
CA ILE A 389 42.56 -0.29 -20.37
C ILE A 389 43.69 -1.30 -20.65
N LEU A 390 43.43 -2.35 -21.44
CA LEU A 390 44.44 -3.35 -21.78
C LEU A 390 45.60 -2.76 -22.60
N LYS A 391 45.33 -1.80 -23.47
CA LYS A 391 46.38 -1.13 -24.26
C LYS A 391 47.26 -0.18 -23.43
N ALA A 392 46.75 0.28 -22.29
CA ALA A 392 47.45 1.17 -21.36
C ALA A 392 48.31 0.46 -20.30
N LEU A 393 48.18 -0.89 -20.18
CA LEU A 393 49.01 -1.77 -19.36
C LEU A 393 50.22 -2.26 -20.13
#